data_20b08493b9925b574b7ca4111e59bd47
#
_entry.id   20b08493b9925b574b7ca4111e59bd47
#
_cell.length_a   1.000
_cell.length_b   1.000
_cell.length_c   1.000
_cell.angle_alpha   90.00
_cell.angle_beta   90.00
_cell.angle_gamma   90.00
#
_symmetry.space_group_name_H-M   'P 1'
#
loop_
_entity.id
_entity.type
_entity.pdbx_description
1 polymer ?
#
loop_
_entity_poly.entity_id
_entity_poly.type
_entity_poly.pdbx_seq_one_letter_code
_entity_poly.pdbx_strand_id
1 'polypeptide(L)'
;MNFRCKIGEIDIIGKDKDTLVFYEVKYRSSDYMGSPKEAVNIHKIRKICRVSDFYRLINKIDDSANIRFDVISIKGEEIEWIKNAFEYV
;
A
#
# COMPACT_ATOMS: atom_id res chain seq x y z
N MET A 1 3.70 0.28 11.06
CA MET A 1 3.78 1.70 11.38
C MET A 1 2.94 2.48 10.37
N ASN A 2 2.14 3.37 10.86
CA ASN A 2 1.27 4.21 10.04
C ASN A 2 2.00 5.51 9.69
N PHE A 3 1.85 6.00 8.45
CA PHE A 3 2.46 7.25 8.02
C PHE A 3 1.41 8.16 7.40
N ARG A 4 1.37 9.40 7.85
CA ARG A 4 0.39 10.39 7.40
C ARG A 4 1.08 11.70 7.02
N CYS A 5 0.62 12.32 5.93
CA CYS A 5 1.08 13.63 5.51
C CYS A 5 -0.09 14.39 4.85
N LYS A 6 0.17 15.60 4.36
CA LYS A 6 -0.89 16.41 3.74
C LYS A 6 -1.51 15.77 2.51
N ILE A 7 -0.75 14.94 1.79
CA ILE A 7 -1.22 14.28 0.58
C ILE A 7 -2.16 13.12 0.91
N GLY A 8 -1.89 12.42 2.00
CA GLY A 8 -2.67 11.24 2.38
C GLY A 8 -1.96 10.42 3.43
N GLU A 9 -2.35 9.16 3.52
CA GLU A 9 -1.88 8.27 4.56
C GLU A 9 -1.55 6.90 3.96
N ILE A 10 -0.51 6.26 4.52
CA ILE A 10 -0.21 4.86 4.27
C ILE A 10 -0.44 4.12 5.57
N ASP A 11 -1.23 3.04 5.52
CA ASP A 11 -1.68 2.35 6.71
C ASP A 11 -0.53 1.67 7.46
N ILE A 12 0.33 0.99 6.74
CA ILE A 12 1.45 0.27 7.35
C ILE A 12 2.67 0.40 6.44
N ILE A 13 3.83 0.60 7.06
CA ILE A 13 5.11 0.58 6.35
C ILE A 13 6.00 -0.42 7.07
N GLY A 14 6.60 -1.33 6.32
CA GLY A 14 7.48 -2.33 6.89
C GLY A 14 8.57 -2.75 5.93
N LYS A 15 9.29 -3.79 6.30
CA LYS A 15 10.34 -4.35 5.46
C LYS A 15 10.14 -5.84 5.27
N ASP A 16 10.40 -6.29 4.06
CA ASP A 16 10.48 -7.70 3.72
C ASP A 16 11.88 -7.92 3.15
N LYS A 17 12.79 -8.44 3.98
CA LYS A 17 14.22 -8.53 3.66
C LYS A 17 14.75 -7.13 3.35
N ASP A 18 15.24 -6.89 2.14
CA ASP A 18 15.81 -5.60 1.73
C ASP A 18 14.79 -4.69 1.04
N THR A 19 13.54 -5.12 0.96
CA THR A 19 12.49 -4.38 0.26
C THR A 19 11.66 -3.58 1.26
N LEU A 20 11.51 -2.28 1.00
CA LEU A 20 10.61 -1.43 1.75
C LEU A 20 9.21 -1.64 1.21
N VAL A 21 8.27 -1.99 2.07
CA VAL A 21 6.91 -2.33 1.67
C VAL A 21 5.92 -1.34 2.23
N PHE A 22 5.08 -0.80 1.35
CA PHE A 22 3.97 0.08 1.72
C PHE A 22 2.69 -0.74 1.59
N TYR A 23 1.96 -0.87 2.70
CA TYR A 23 0.75 -1.70 2.77
C TYR A 23 -0.49 -0.82 2.77
N GLU A 24 -1.45 -1.15 1.92
CA GLU A 24 -2.79 -0.60 1.97
C GLU A 24 -3.72 -1.66 2.56
N VAL A 25 -4.38 -1.33 3.66
CA VAL A 25 -5.35 -2.24 4.28
C VAL A 25 -6.74 -1.85 3.77
N LYS A 26 -7.45 -2.82 3.20
CA LYS A 26 -8.76 -2.58 2.60
C LYS A 26 -9.79 -3.52 3.22
N TYR A 27 -10.80 -2.94 3.85
CA TYR A 27 -11.93 -3.68 4.38
C TYR A 27 -13.01 -3.75 3.32
N ARG A 28 -13.52 -4.95 3.06
CA ARG A 28 -14.58 -5.18 2.09
C ARG A 28 -15.79 -5.78 2.81
N SER A 29 -16.99 -5.46 2.29
CA SER A 29 -18.21 -6.08 2.81
C SER A 29 -18.22 -7.57 2.47
N SER A 30 -18.95 -8.37 3.24
CA SER A 30 -19.02 -9.81 3.03
C SER A 30 -19.65 -10.19 1.69
N ASP A 31 -20.41 -9.29 1.08
CA ASP A 31 -21.06 -9.51 -0.20
C ASP A 31 -20.31 -8.89 -1.39
N TYR A 32 -19.10 -8.38 -1.17
CA TYR A 32 -18.28 -7.83 -2.24
C TYR A 32 -17.89 -8.93 -3.23
N MET A 33 -18.14 -8.67 -4.52
CA MET A 33 -17.98 -9.68 -5.57
C MET A 33 -16.72 -9.53 -6.42
N GLY A 34 -15.97 -8.43 -6.26
CA GLY A 34 -14.76 -8.18 -7.04
C GLY A 34 -13.55 -8.88 -6.47
N SER A 35 -12.44 -8.88 -7.23
CA SER A 35 -11.17 -9.37 -6.74
C SER A 35 -10.57 -8.38 -5.73
N PRO A 36 -9.65 -8.84 -4.85
CA PRO A 36 -8.98 -7.93 -3.90
C PRO A 36 -8.28 -6.76 -4.57
N LYS A 37 -7.69 -6.96 -5.75
CA LYS A 37 -7.01 -5.89 -6.48
C LYS A 37 -7.96 -4.80 -6.95
N GLU A 38 -9.19 -5.15 -7.26
CA GLU A 38 -10.20 -4.20 -7.74
C GLU A 38 -10.68 -3.26 -6.63
N ALA A 39 -10.39 -3.59 -5.38
CA ALA A 39 -10.74 -2.73 -4.25
C ALA A 39 -9.90 -1.45 -4.19
N VAL A 40 -8.81 -1.37 -4.97
CA VAL A 40 -7.92 -0.20 -5.00
C VAL A 40 -7.90 0.35 -6.43
N ASN A 41 -8.45 1.54 -6.64
CA ASN A 41 -8.53 2.17 -7.97
C ASN A 41 -7.28 3.00 -8.28
N ILE A 42 -7.15 3.45 -9.53
CA ILE A 42 -5.96 4.17 -9.99
C ILE A 42 -5.73 5.48 -9.24
N HIS A 43 -6.77 6.18 -8.85
CA HIS A 43 -6.62 7.43 -8.10
C HIS A 43 -6.00 7.15 -6.73
N LYS A 44 -6.44 6.10 -6.08
CA LYS A 44 -5.88 5.67 -4.79
C LYS A 44 -4.44 5.23 -4.95
N ILE A 45 -4.14 4.47 -6.00
CA ILE A 45 -2.78 4.01 -6.31
C ILE A 45 -1.83 5.20 -6.47
N ARG A 46 -2.23 6.19 -7.25
CA ARG A 46 -1.41 7.40 -7.45
C ARG A 46 -1.17 8.14 -6.15
N LYS A 47 -2.19 8.25 -5.31
CA LYS A 47 -2.06 8.91 -4.02
C LYS A 47 -1.08 8.16 -3.12
N ILE A 48 -1.18 6.84 -3.07
CA ILE A 48 -0.27 6.01 -2.29
C ILE A 48 1.16 6.21 -2.77
N CYS A 49 1.38 6.24 -4.08
CA CYS A 49 2.72 6.46 -4.65
C CYS A 49 3.27 7.83 -4.25
N ARG A 50 2.44 8.88 -4.28
CA ARG A 50 2.89 10.22 -3.86
C ARG A 50 3.23 10.27 -2.38
N VAL A 51 2.44 9.60 -1.53
CA VAL A 51 2.72 9.53 -0.10
C VAL A 51 4.02 8.75 0.14
N SER A 52 4.24 7.67 -0.62
CA SER A 52 5.49 6.90 -0.51
C SER A 52 6.70 7.74 -0.90
N ASP A 53 6.58 8.59 -1.92
CA ASP A 53 7.65 9.51 -2.32
C ASP A 53 8.00 10.44 -1.16
N PHE A 54 6.99 10.98 -0.52
CA PHE A 54 7.18 11.91 0.60
C PHE A 54 7.85 11.21 1.78
N TYR A 55 7.43 9.99 2.10
CA TYR A 55 8.06 9.20 3.15
C TYR A 55 9.53 8.96 2.86
N ARG A 56 9.85 8.57 1.63
CA ARG A 56 11.23 8.30 1.23
C ARG A 56 12.09 9.56 1.28
N LEU A 57 11.51 10.70 0.92
CA LEU A 57 12.22 11.97 0.98
C LEU A 57 12.55 12.35 2.44
N ILE A 58 11.57 12.28 3.32
CA ILE A 58 11.76 12.63 4.73
C ILE A 58 12.79 11.71 5.40
N ASN A 59 12.75 10.43 5.08
CA ASN A 59 13.63 9.44 5.71
C ASN A 59 14.92 9.21 4.94
N LYS A 60 15.19 10.02 3.93
CA LYS A 60 16.43 10.00 3.14
C LYS A 60 16.73 8.61 2.59
N ILE A 61 15.68 7.95 2.05
CA ILE A 61 15.81 6.64 1.46
C ILE A 61 16.30 6.80 0.02
N ASP A 62 17.33 6.05 -0.33
CA ASP A 62 17.97 6.10 -1.64
C ASP A 62 16.95 5.76 -2.75
N ASP A 63 17.01 6.48 -3.88
CA ASP A 63 16.16 6.22 -5.04
C ASP A 63 16.36 4.80 -5.59
N SER A 64 17.53 4.21 -5.36
CA SER A 64 17.82 2.84 -5.80
C SER A 64 17.25 1.79 -4.88
N ALA A 65 16.67 2.18 -3.73
CA ALA A 65 16.10 1.22 -2.79
C ALA A 65 14.93 0.47 -3.42
N ASN A 66 14.84 -0.82 -3.13
CA ASN A 66 13.70 -1.63 -3.57
C ASN A 66 12.47 -1.26 -2.78
N ILE A 67 11.38 -0.99 -3.49
CA ILE A 67 10.08 -0.73 -2.86
C ILE A 67 9.03 -1.64 -3.45
N ARG A 68 7.99 -1.89 -2.68
CA ARG A 68 6.88 -2.73 -3.10
C ARG A 68 5.58 -2.21 -2.48
N PHE A 69 4.50 -2.34 -3.21
CA PHE A 69 3.17 -1.95 -2.73
C PHE A 69 2.31 -3.19 -2.59
N ASP A 70 1.87 -3.45 -1.38
CA ASP A 70 1.05 -4.62 -1.06
C ASP A 70 -0.33 -4.16 -0.62
N VAL A 71 -1.31 -5.03 -0.85
CA VAL A 71 -2.68 -4.81 -0.35
C VAL A 71 -3.03 -5.95 0.60
N ILE A 72 -3.55 -5.59 1.76
CA ILE A 72 -4.12 -6.54 2.69
C ILE A 72 -5.63 -6.35 2.64
N SER A 73 -6.32 -7.35 2.15
CA SER A 73 -7.77 -7.31 1.98
C SER A 73 -8.43 -8.10 3.09
N ILE A 74 -9.36 -7.46 3.79
CA ILE A 74 -10.09 -8.09 4.89
C ILE A 74 -11.57 -8.12 4.51
N LYS A 75 -12.13 -9.33 4.46
CA LYS A 75 -13.54 -9.55 4.14
C LYS A 75 -14.11 -10.49 5.21
N GLY A 76 -14.86 -9.92 6.16
CA GLY A 76 -15.30 -10.68 7.31
C GLY A 76 -14.10 -11.20 8.10
N GLU A 77 -13.99 -12.53 8.24
CA GLU A 77 -12.86 -13.16 8.90
C GLU A 77 -11.76 -13.59 7.93
N GLU A 78 -11.98 -13.38 6.63
CA GLU A 78 -11.01 -13.74 5.61
C GLU A 78 -10.01 -12.62 5.41
N ILE A 79 -8.72 -12.96 5.49
CA ILE A 79 -7.64 -12.01 5.26
C ILE A 79 -6.81 -12.53 4.09
N GLU A 80 -6.59 -11.65 3.12
CA GLU A 80 -5.77 -11.99 1.96
C GLU A 80 -4.67 -10.95 1.80
N TRP A 81 -3.45 -11.42 1.67
CA TRP A 81 -2.28 -10.57 1.46
C TRP A 81 -1.86 -10.67 0.01
N ILE A 82 -1.99 -9.57 -0.74
CA ILE A 82 -1.60 -9.50 -2.14
C ILE A 82 -0.26 -8.79 -2.20
N LYS A 83 0.81 -9.54 -2.41
CA LYS A 83 2.14 -8.97 -2.57
C LYS A 83 2.26 -8.35 -3.94
N ASN A 84 2.93 -7.19 -4.01
CA ASN A 84 3.17 -6.48 -5.25
C ASN A 84 1.87 -6.28 -6.04
N ALA A 85 0.88 -5.74 -5.34
CA ALA A 85 -0.48 -5.63 -5.87
C ALA A 85 -0.57 -4.62 -7.02
N PHE A 86 0.31 -3.63 -7.05
CA PHE A 86 0.37 -2.64 -8.13
C PHE A 86 1.78 -2.07 -8.20
N GLU A 87 2.09 -1.47 -9.36
CA GLU A 87 3.40 -0.86 -9.58
C GLU A 87 3.32 0.65 -9.33
N TYR A 88 4.50 1.23 -9.10
CA TYR A 88 4.62 2.68 -8.96
C TYR A 88 4.21 3.38 -10.26
N VAL A 89 3.38 4.39 -10.14
CA VAL A 89 2.92 5.19 -11.29
C VAL A 89 3.05 6.69 -11.03
#